data_e88298648995e4c45836aab5bc22af57
#
_entry.id   e88298648995e4c45836aab5bc22af57
#
_cell.length_a   1.000
_cell.length_b   1.000
_cell.length_c   1.000
_cell.angle_alpha   90.00
_cell.angle_beta   90.00
_cell.angle_gamma   90.00
#
_symmetry.space_group_name_H-M   'P 1'
#
loop_
_entity.id
_entity.type
_entity.pdbx_description
1 polymer ?
#
loop_
_entity_poly.entity_id
_entity_poly.type
_entity_poly.pdbx_seq_one_letter_code
_entity_poly.pdbx_strand_id
1 'polypeptide(L)'
;MTKIEELIDGVLKGDRRSIAKTITLIENNLPEAQKALSLLYPHTGGAHVIGLTGPTGSGKSTLIHKLAKELRRRGKTVGVVAVDPTSPFTGGAFLGDRVRMQELSTDEGVFIRSMATRGSVGALAKATKDAVEVVDASGKEVVVGETV
;
A
#
# COMPACT_ATOMS: atom_id res chain seq x y z
N MET A 1 -24.72 3.68 11.25
CA MET A 1 -23.25 3.51 11.10
C MET A 1 -22.52 4.83 11.24
N THR A 2 -21.44 4.86 11.97
CA THR A 2 -20.57 6.02 12.01
C THR A 2 -19.75 6.10 10.72
N LYS A 3 -19.13 7.27 10.48
CA LYS A 3 -18.27 7.45 9.30
C LYS A 3 -17.11 6.44 9.29
N ILE A 4 -16.55 6.16 10.47
CA ILE A 4 -15.46 5.17 10.58
C ILE A 4 -15.96 3.77 10.24
N GLU A 5 -17.13 3.40 10.74
CA GLU A 5 -17.70 2.08 10.43
C GLU A 5 -17.98 1.91 8.94
N GLU A 6 -18.49 2.96 8.29
CA GLU A 6 -18.71 2.95 6.84
C GLU A 6 -17.39 2.79 6.09
N LEU A 7 -16.36 3.48 6.54
CA LEU A 7 -15.04 3.41 5.94
C LEU A 7 -14.47 1.99 6.06
N ILE A 8 -14.58 1.38 7.24
CA ILE A 8 -14.11 0.01 7.48
C ILE A 8 -14.89 -0.98 6.61
N ASP A 9 -16.20 -0.81 6.52
CA ASP A 9 -17.01 -1.67 5.66
C ASP A 9 -16.54 -1.60 4.20
N GLY A 10 -16.23 -0.40 3.73
CA GLY A 10 -15.69 -0.21 2.38
C GLY A 10 -14.34 -0.90 2.19
N VAL A 11 -13.44 -0.80 3.18
CA VAL A 11 -12.15 -1.48 3.13
C VAL A 11 -12.35 -2.99 3.02
N LEU A 12 -13.21 -3.57 3.85
CA LEU A 12 -13.44 -5.01 3.88
C LEU A 12 -14.06 -5.51 2.58
N LYS A 13 -14.74 -4.65 1.85
CA LYS A 13 -15.29 -4.98 0.53
C LYS A 13 -14.29 -4.76 -0.60
N GLY A 14 -13.10 -4.28 -0.29
CA GLY A 14 -12.08 -4.02 -1.31
C GLY A 14 -12.24 -2.73 -2.06
N ASP A 15 -13.04 -1.79 -1.55
CA ASP A 15 -13.25 -0.49 -2.21
C ASP A 15 -11.97 0.35 -2.16
N ARG A 16 -11.43 0.68 -3.34
CA ARG A 16 -10.17 1.43 -3.45
C ARG A 16 -10.19 2.76 -2.73
N ARG A 17 -11.29 3.48 -2.84
CA ARG A 17 -11.41 4.80 -2.21
C ARG A 17 -11.36 4.68 -0.69
N SER A 18 -12.03 3.68 -0.14
CA SER A 18 -12.03 3.44 1.30
C SER A 18 -10.64 3.05 1.80
N ILE A 19 -9.96 2.19 1.06
CA ILE A 19 -8.59 1.78 1.40
C ILE A 19 -7.67 3.00 1.39
N ALA A 20 -7.74 3.81 0.35
CA ALA A 20 -6.91 5.00 0.22
C ALA A 20 -7.18 6.02 1.33
N LYS A 21 -8.44 6.25 1.66
CA LYS A 21 -8.81 7.17 2.75
C LYS A 21 -8.28 6.70 4.09
N THR A 22 -8.39 5.41 4.37
CA THR A 22 -7.89 4.85 5.62
C THR A 22 -6.39 5.03 5.74
N ILE A 23 -5.65 4.78 4.67
CA ILE A 23 -4.20 4.97 4.66
C ILE A 23 -3.85 6.45 4.85
N THR A 24 -4.62 7.36 4.25
CA THR A 24 -4.41 8.80 4.44
C THR A 24 -4.58 9.20 5.91
N LEU A 25 -5.56 8.65 6.60
CA LEU A 25 -5.73 8.88 8.03
C LEU A 25 -4.49 8.43 8.81
N ILE A 26 -3.93 7.30 8.43
CA ILE A 26 -2.71 6.76 9.06
C ILE A 26 -1.51 7.68 8.81
N GLU A 27 -1.33 8.12 7.56
CA GLU A 27 -0.22 9.02 7.21
C GLU A 27 -0.28 10.33 7.97
N ASN A 28 -1.49 10.85 8.16
CA ASN A 28 -1.71 12.11 8.86
C ASN A 28 -1.77 11.94 10.38
N ASN A 29 -1.59 10.72 10.86
CA ASN A 29 -1.59 10.39 12.28
C ASN A 29 -2.83 10.94 13.01
N LEU A 30 -3.98 10.83 12.38
CA LEU A 30 -5.24 11.29 12.95
C LEU A 30 -5.76 10.29 13.99
N PRO A 31 -6.48 10.77 15.03
CA PRO A 31 -6.99 9.87 16.07
C PRO A 31 -7.85 8.73 15.52
N GLU A 32 -8.60 9.00 14.46
CA GLU A 32 -9.46 8.00 13.83
C GLU A 32 -8.68 6.83 13.25
N ALA A 33 -7.39 7.03 12.95
CA ALA A 33 -6.54 5.98 12.38
C ALA A 33 -6.41 4.80 13.33
N GLN A 34 -6.23 5.06 14.62
CA GLN A 34 -6.09 4.00 15.61
C GLN A 34 -7.37 3.19 15.75
N LYS A 35 -8.50 3.86 15.72
CA LYS A 35 -9.80 3.18 15.78
C LYS A 35 -10.01 2.33 14.53
N ALA A 36 -9.68 2.87 13.36
CA ALA A 36 -9.79 2.13 12.11
C ALA A 36 -8.92 0.87 12.13
N LEU A 37 -7.66 1.00 12.56
CA LEU A 37 -6.75 -0.13 12.65
C LEU A 37 -7.26 -1.20 13.62
N SER A 38 -7.81 -0.79 14.77
CA SER A 38 -8.38 -1.73 15.75
C SER A 38 -9.52 -2.54 15.13
N LEU A 39 -10.37 -1.87 14.35
CA LEU A 39 -11.51 -2.54 13.72
C LEU A 39 -11.09 -3.45 12.56
N LEU A 40 -10.00 -3.12 11.89
CA LEU A 40 -9.48 -3.93 10.77
C LEU A 40 -8.62 -5.11 11.23
N TYR A 41 -7.99 -5.01 12.38
CA TYR A 41 -7.03 -6.00 12.85
C TYR A 41 -7.57 -7.44 12.83
N PRO A 42 -8.81 -7.73 13.28
CA PRO A 42 -9.34 -9.09 13.24
C PRO A 42 -9.45 -9.67 11.82
N HIS A 43 -9.40 -8.83 10.82
CA HIS A 43 -9.53 -9.23 9.41
C HIS A 43 -8.19 -9.34 8.68
N THR A 44 -7.08 -9.15 9.40
CA THR A 44 -5.74 -9.30 8.84
C THR A 44 -5.27 -10.73 8.95
N GLY A 45 -4.18 -11.04 8.26
CA GLY A 45 -3.54 -12.35 8.31
C GLY A 45 -3.86 -13.27 7.16
N GLY A 46 -4.79 -12.87 6.28
CA GLY A 46 -5.13 -13.67 5.11
C GLY A 46 -4.19 -13.51 3.93
N ALA A 47 -3.48 -12.38 3.87
CA ALA A 47 -2.60 -12.11 2.75
C ALA A 47 -1.21 -12.71 2.97
N HIS A 48 -0.58 -13.08 1.86
CA HIS A 48 0.86 -13.37 1.87
C HIS A 48 1.59 -12.05 1.74
N VAL A 49 2.30 -11.63 2.78
CA VAL A 49 2.99 -10.35 2.81
C VAL A 49 4.46 -10.55 2.44
N ILE A 50 4.91 -9.82 1.43
CA ILE A 50 6.29 -9.86 0.95
C ILE A 50 6.92 -8.51 1.22
N GLY A 51 7.99 -8.49 2.00
CA GLY A 51 8.77 -7.27 2.25
C GLY A 51 9.97 -7.20 1.31
N LEU A 52 10.15 -6.06 0.68
CA LEU A 52 11.31 -5.80 -0.17
C LEU A 52 12.14 -4.68 0.44
N THR A 53 13.43 -4.92 0.58
CA THR A 53 14.35 -3.94 1.09
C THR A 53 15.53 -3.80 0.13
N GLY A 54 16.18 -2.66 0.20
CA GLY A 54 17.33 -2.37 -0.65
C GLY A 54 17.46 -0.87 -0.89
N PRO A 55 18.65 -0.42 -1.29
CA PRO A 55 18.87 1.00 -1.56
C PRO A 55 18.12 1.47 -2.81
N THR A 56 17.93 2.77 -2.90
CA THR A 56 17.38 3.42 -4.08
C THR A 56 18.25 3.05 -5.30
N GLY A 57 17.59 2.74 -6.40
CA GLY A 57 18.32 2.39 -7.62
C GLY A 57 18.75 0.93 -7.72
N SER A 58 18.35 0.09 -6.77
CA SER A 58 18.69 -1.33 -6.78
C SER A 58 17.74 -2.17 -7.65
N GLY A 59 16.77 -1.56 -8.28
CA GLY A 59 15.81 -2.28 -9.10
C GLY A 59 14.56 -2.75 -8.40
N LYS A 60 14.30 -2.26 -7.19
CA LYS A 60 13.11 -2.64 -6.42
C LYS A 60 11.81 -2.38 -7.18
N SER A 61 11.66 -1.21 -7.77
CA SER A 61 10.43 -0.86 -8.51
C SER A 61 10.21 -1.78 -9.70
N THR A 62 11.28 -2.12 -10.39
CA THR A 62 11.20 -3.05 -11.53
C THR A 62 10.79 -4.44 -11.05
N LEU A 63 11.35 -4.90 -9.93
CA LEU A 63 11.01 -6.19 -9.36
C LEU A 63 9.56 -6.23 -8.92
N ILE A 64 9.09 -5.19 -8.25
CA ILE A 64 7.70 -5.09 -7.80
C ILE A 64 6.75 -5.17 -8.99
N HIS A 65 7.06 -4.42 -10.06
CA HIS A 65 6.25 -4.42 -11.27
C HIS A 65 6.15 -5.82 -11.89
N LYS A 66 7.29 -6.50 -12.03
CA LYS A 66 7.33 -7.84 -12.59
C LYS A 66 6.61 -8.85 -11.71
N LEU A 67 6.81 -8.76 -10.41
CA LEU A 67 6.17 -9.64 -9.45
C LEU A 67 4.65 -9.48 -9.49
N ALA A 68 4.17 -8.24 -9.47
CA ALA A 68 2.75 -7.97 -9.51
C ALA A 68 2.12 -8.50 -10.81
N LYS A 69 2.78 -8.29 -11.93
CA LYS A 69 2.30 -8.82 -13.21
C LYS A 69 2.20 -10.34 -13.19
N GLU A 70 3.22 -11.02 -12.68
CA GLU A 70 3.23 -12.47 -12.63
C GLU A 70 2.14 -13.01 -11.70
N LEU A 71 1.94 -12.37 -10.56
CA LEU A 71 0.88 -12.76 -9.63
C LEU A 71 -0.50 -12.57 -10.25
N ARG A 72 -0.71 -11.46 -10.96
CA ARG A 72 -1.96 -11.23 -11.68
C ARG A 72 -2.19 -12.27 -12.77
N ARG A 73 -1.13 -12.65 -13.48
CA ARG A 73 -1.23 -13.71 -14.49
C ARG A 73 -1.67 -15.02 -13.86
N ARG A 74 -1.31 -15.26 -12.61
CA ARG A 74 -1.71 -16.46 -11.86
C ARG A 74 -3.08 -16.31 -11.18
N GLY A 75 -3.79 -15.23 -11.44
CA GLY A 75 -5.11 -15.00 -10.89
C GLY A 75 -5.14 -14.47 -9.48
N LYS A 76 -4.01 -13.99 -8.95
CA LYS A 76 -3.94 -13.46 -7.60
C LYS A 76 -4.21 -11.96 -7.59
N THR A 77 -4.88 -11.47 -6.55
CA THR A 77 -5.01 -10.03 -6.31
C THR A 77 -3.80 -9.53 -5.55
N VAL A 78 -3.36 -8.32 -5.86
CA VAL A 78 -2.09 -7.79 -5.35
C VAL A 78 -2.27 -6.39 -4.81
N GLY A 79 -1.75 -6.15 -3.60
CA GLY A 79 -1.59 -4.81 -3.07
C GLY A 79 -0.11 -4.46 -3.03
N VAL A 80 0.22 -3.23 -3.38
CA VAL A 80 1.59 -2.72 -3.33
C VAL A 80 1.61 -1.49 -2.45
N VAL A 81 2.45 -1.52 -1.43
CA VAL A 81 2.72 -0.36 -0.57
C VAL A 81 4.17 0.04 -0.83
N ALA A 82 4.35 1.09 -1.59
CA ALA A 82 5.67 1.57 -1.96
C ALA A 82 6.06 2.75 -1.08
N VAL A 83 7.34 2.93 -0.87
CA VAL A 83 7.88 4.04 -0.09
C VAL A 83 8.69 4.93 -1.00
N ASP A 84 8.38 6.21 -0.99
CA ASP A 84 9.18 7.21 -1.68
C ASP A 84 10.02 7.92 -0.61
N PRO A 85 11.27 7.47 -0.41
CA PRO A 85 12.09 7.99 0.67
C PRO A 85 12.53 9.43 0.46
N THR A 86 12.50 9.92 -0.74
CA THR A 86 13.11 11.19 -1.02
C THR A 86 12.25 12.13 -1.81
N SER A 87 11.09 11.82 -2.22
CA SER A 87 10.51 12.76 -3.16
C SER A 87 11.47 13.95 -3.40
N PRO A 88 11.59 14.72 -4.17
CA PRO A 88 10.80 15.01 -5.32
C PRO A 88 11.26 14.19 -6.49
N PHE A 89 10.40 14.02 -7.37
CA PHE A 89 10.66 13.35 -8.61
C PHE A 89 11.51 14.25 -9.48
N THR A 90 12.80 13.97 -9.50
CA THR A 90 13.76 14.81 -10.22
C THR A 90 14.48 14.00 -11.25
N GLY A 91 13.97 13.44 -12.20
CA GLY A 91 14.72 12.77 -13.25
C GLY A 91 13.91 11.74 -14.00
N GLY A 92 14.44 11.31 -15.11
CA GLY A 92 13.78 10.40 -16.03
C GLY A 92 13.48 9.03 -15.45
N ALA A 93 14.30 8.59 -14.50
CA ALA A 93 14.09 7.30 -13.85
C ALA A 93 12.74 7.23 -13.13
N PHE A 94 12.36 8.32 -12.49
CA PHE A 94 11.07 8.39 -11.80
C PHE A 94 9.90 8.39 -12.77
N LEU A 95 10.07 9.01 -13.92
CA LEU A 95 9.01 9.01 -14.92
C LEU A 95 8.71 7.58 -15.39
N GLY A 96 9.74 6.79 -15.64
CA GLY A 96 9.56 5.40 -16.04
C GLY A 96 8.84 4.57 -14.98
N ASP A 97 9.20 4.75 -13.71
CA ASP A 97 8.56 4.05 -12.61
C ASP A 97 7.09 4.44 -12.48
N ARG A 98 6.78 5.73 -12.66
CA ARG A 98 5.40 6.20 -12.63
C ARG A 98 4.56 5.59 -13.75
N VAL A 99 5.12 5.49 -14.94
CA VAL A 99 4.41 4.90 -16.08
C VAL A 99 4.10 3.44 -15.79
N ARG A 100 5.05 2.69 -15.26
CA ARG A 100 4.86 1.28 -14.90
C ARG A 100 3.80 1.12 -13.82
N MET A 101 3.85 1.98 -12.81
CA MET A 101 2.85 1.94 -11.73
C MET A 101 1.47 2.30 -12.23
N GLN A 102 1.36 3.24 -13.19
CA GLN A 102 0.08 3.58 -13.79
C GLN A 102 -0.52 2.40 -14.54
N GLU A 103 0.29 1.65 -15.26
CA GLU A 103 -0.19 0.44 -15.94
C GLU A 103 -0.81 -0.54 -14.96
N LEU A 104 -0.13 -0.79 -13.84
CA LEU A 104 -0.65 -1.68 -12.80
C LEU A 104 -1.91 -1.13 -12.15
N SER A 105 -1.96 0.18 -11.93
CA SER A 105 -3.10 0.79 -11.22
C SER A 105 -4.39 0.77 -12.01
N THR A 106 -4.34 0.50 -13.31
CA THR A 106 -5.56 0.34 -14.12
C THR A 106 -6.18 -1.04 -13.97
N ASP A 107 -5.46 -1.99 -13.38
CA ASP A 107 -5.96 -3.34 -13.15
C ASP A 107 -6.77 -3.35 -11.85
N GLU A 108 -8.02 -3.78 -11.92
CA GLU A 108 -8.91 -3.83 -10.76
C GLU A 108 -8.41 -4.79 -9.67
N GLY A 109 -7.62 -5.78 -10.02
CA GLY A 109 -7.03 -6.72 -9.07
C GLY A 109 -5.78 -6.21 -8.39
N VAL A 110 -5.37 -4.97 -8.66
CA VAL A 110 -4.16 -4.36 -8.09
C VAL A 110 -4.52 -3.08 -7.36
N PHE A 111 -4.00 -2.93 -6.14
CA PHE A 111 -4.08 -1.68 -5.40
C PHE A 111 -2.65 -1.22 -5.13
N ILE A 112 -2.36 0.05 -5.42
CA ILE A 112 -1.02 0.62 -5.21
C ILE A 112 -1.14 1.88 -4.37
N ARG A 113 -0.30 1.97 -3.35
CA ARG A 113 -0.18 3.18 -2.54
C ARG A 113 1.28 3.52 -2.37
N SER A 114 1.66 4.74 -2.73
CA SER A 114 2.98 5.27 -2.42
C SER A 114 2.90 6.06 -1.13
N MET A 115 3.71 5.66 -0.15
CA MET A 115 3.80 6.35 1.13
C MET A 115 4.80 7.48 1.02
N ALA A 116 4.42 8.65 1.53
CA ALA A 116 5.29 9.81 1.53
C ALA A 116 5.97 9.97 2.89
N THR A 117 7.20 10.47 2.87
CA THR A 117 7.91 10.77 4.10
C THR A 117 7.30 12.00 4.75
N ARG A 118 6.75 11.82 5.94
CA ARG A 118 6.22 12.93 6.74
C ARG A 118 6.83 12.80 8.14
N GLY A 119 7.86 13.56 8.40
CA GLY A 119 8.56 13.49 9.68
C GLY A 119 9.71 12.50 9.66
N SER A 120 9.80 11.64 10.67
CA SER A 120 10.93 10.76 10.85
C SER A 120 10.82 9.47 10.04
N VAL A 121 11.95 8.81 9.84
CA VAL A 121 12.01 7.48 9.22
C VAL A 121 11.21 6.47 10.03
N GLY A 122 11.24 6.59 11.37
CA GLY A 122 10.46 5.69 12.22
C GLY A 122 8.95 5.86 12.04
N ALA A 123 8.49 7.10 11.86
CA ALA A 123 7.08 7.37 11.61
C ALA A 123 6.67 6.79 10.26
N LEU A 124 7.52 6.91 9.24
CA LEU A 124 7.26 6.34 7.92
C LEU A 124 7.19 4.81 7.99
N ALA A 125 8.10 4.18 8.72
CA ALA A 125 8.12 2.73 8.86
C ALA A 125 6.84 2.22 9.54
N LYS A 126 6.38 2.92 10.58
CA LYS A 126 5.15 2.57 11.27
C LYS A 126 3.94 2.72 10.35
N ALA A 127 3.85 3.85 9.66
CA ALA A 127 2.73 4.11 8.76
C ALA A 127 2.69 3.09 7.60
N THR A 128 3.85 2.69 7.09
CA THR A 128 3.95 1.69 6.04
C THR A 128 3.46 0.34 6.52
N LYS A 129 3.87 -0.07 7.71
CA LYS A 129 3.39 -1.32 8.31
C LYS A 129 1.88 -1.30 8.48
N ASP A 130 1.34 -0.20 8.99
CA ASP A 130 -0.10 -0.05 9.20
C ASP A 130 -0.85 -0.07 7.87
N ALA A 131 -0.29 0.55 6.83
CA ALA A 131 -0.89 0.52 5.50
C ALA A 131 -0.94 -0.90 4.92
N VAL A 132 0.12 -1.69 5.15
CA VAL A 132 0.13 -3.10 4.73
C VAL A 132 -1.01 -3.85 5.42
N GLU A 133 -1.25 -3.60 6.71
CA GLU A 133 -2.36 -4.23 7.44
C GLU A 133 -3.71 -3.85 6.84
N VAL A 134 -3.91 -2.60 6.45
CA VAL A 134 -5.14 -2.16 5.81
C VAL A 134 -5.37 -2.91 4.49
N VAL A 135 -4.34 -3.00 3.67
CA VAL A 135 -4.43 -3.68 2.38
C VAL A 135 -4.69 -5.18 2.56
N ASP A 136 -4.05 -5.79 3.55
CA ASP A 136 -4.31 -7.18 3.92
C ASP A 136 -5.78 -7.38 4.28
N ALA A 137 -6.31 -6.53 5.16
CA ALA A 137 -7.71 -6.62 5.60
C ALA A 137 -8.69 -6.40 4.44
N SER A 138 -8.28 -5.72 3.39
CA SER A 138 -9.13 -5.47 2.23
C SER A 138 -9.36 -6.69 1.35
N GLY A 139 -8.68 -7.79 1.62
CA GLY A 139 -8.86 -9.05 0.89
C GLY A 139 -7.88 -9.30 -0.23
N LYS A 140 -6.85 -8.47 -0.39
CA LYS A 140 -5.80 -8.76 -1.37
C LYS A 140 -5.06 -10.02 -0.96
N GLU A 141 -4.82 -10.91 -1.92
CA GLU A 141 -4.20 -12.20 -1.62
C GLU A 141 -2.70 -12.09 -1.35
N VAL A 142 -2.04 -11.14 -2.01
CA VAL A 142 -0.61 -10.87 -1.81
C VAL A 142 -0.42 -9.37 -1.60
N VAL A 143 0.36 -9.01 -0.61
CA VAL A 143 0.70 -7.60 -0.36
C VAL A 143 2.22 -7.48 -0.40
N VAL A 144 2.71 -6.63 -1.29
CA VAL A 144 4.14 -6.35 -1.42
C VAL A 144 4.42 -5.00 -0.79
N GLY A 145 5.28 -4.97 0.21
CA GLY A 145 5.64 -3.74 0.90
C GLY A 145 7.12 -3.45 0.77
N GLU A 146 7.46 -2.19 0.49
CA GLU A 146 8.85 -1.75 0.58
C GLU A 146 9.15 -1.44 2.04
N THR A 147 10.30 -1.89 2.51
CA THR A 147 10.75 -1.57 3.87
C THR A 147 11.71 -0.39 3.82
N VAL A 148 11.74 0.36 4.89
CA VAL A 148 12.60 1.53 5.03
C VAL A 148 13.86 1.16 5.80
#